data_1665622379dc74eef8d96ecb071e5f2b
#
_entry.id   1665622379dc74eef8d96ecb071e5f2b
#
_cell.length_a   1.000
_cell.length_b   1.000
_cell.length_c   1.000
_cell.angle_alpha   90.00
_cell.angle_beta   90.00
_cell.angle_gamma   90.00
#
_symmetry.space_group_name_H-M   'P 1'
#
loop_
_entity.id
_entity.type
_entity.pdbx_description
1 polymer ?
#
loop_
_entity_poly.entity_id
_entity_poly.type
_entity_poly.pdbx_seq_one_letter_code
_entity_poly.pdbx_strand_id
1 'polypeptide(L)'
;MVARTASLTKLAGAAICGLGFLTALTSAAFAVEGHRSDLVNRKVLRVCADPANLPFSNEKKEGFENKIADIIGNELNVPVEYTWFPQATGFTRNTLLAKRCDVIIGTGQGDDLVLNTNALYRSAYALIYKPGTGLDGVESIFDPKLKGKKVGTVQGTPSANLVAKAGLMDKARPYRLMVDRRYDDPSADMVKDIRSGEIDAGVMWGPIAGYYSSRNGDKLTVVPLTKDVDKAGRLDFRITMGVRQGDDLWKRQLNDVIRKRQADIDKVLLEYGVPMIDEDSKPITSPRS
;
A
#
# COMPACT_ATOMS: atom_id res chain seq x y z
N MET A 1 54.26 -58.88 38.04
CA MET A 1 54.42 -59.81 39.17
C MET A 1 53.04 -60.13 39.75
N VAL A 2 52.68 -61.37 39.66
CA VAL A 2 51.65 -62.08 40.43
C VAL A 2 50.18 -61.74 40.22
N ALA A 3 49.38 -62.41 39.42
CA ALA A 3 48.86 -63.80 39.41
C ALA A 3 48.01 -64.16 40.65
N ARG A 4 46.77 -64.53 40.41
CA ARG A 4 46.01 -65.70 40.82
C ARG A 4 44.51 -65.38 40.94
N THR A 5 43.74 -66.00 40.12
CA THR A 5 43.07 -67.32 40.06
C THR A 5 41.80 -67.40 40.85
N ALA A 6 40.72 -67.57 40.09
CA ALA A 6 39.75 -68.65 40.06
C ALA A 6 38.84 -68.84 41.29
N SER A 7 37.54 -68.93 41.07
CA SER A 7 36.81 -70.19 41.28
C SER A 7 35.35 -70.10 40.74
N LEU A 8 34.99 -71.13 40.02
CA LEU A 8 33.62 -71.47 39.60
C LEU A 8 32.75 -71.88 40.78
N THR A 9 31.48 -71.51 40.73
CA THR A 9 30.41 -72.44 41.23
C THR A 9 29.14 -72.25 40.37
N LYS A 10 28.75 -73.34 39.77
CA LYS A 10 27.46 -73.56 39.11
C LYS A 10 26.37 -73.65 40.14
N LEU A 11 25.16 -73.12 39.88
CA LEU A 11 23.94 -73.81 40.25
C LEU A 11 22.77 -73.31 39.39
N ALA A 12 21.94 -74.30 39.11
CA ALA A 12 20.88 -74.30 38.08
C ALA A 12 19.60 -73.61 38.49
N GLY A 13 18.86 -73.25 37.47
CA GLY A 13 17.43 -73.46 37.37
C GLY A 13 16.48 -72.35 37.80
N ALA A 14 15.82 -71.76 36.86
CA ALA A 14 14.36 -71.71 36.77
C ALA A 14 13.93 -70.80 35.60
N ALA A 15 13.23 -71.38 34.64
CA ALA A 15 12.54 -70.67 33.56
C ALA A 15 11.29 -70.01 34.15
N ILE A 16 11.21 -68.67 33.96
CA ILE A 16 9.93 -67.93 34.14
C ILE A 16 9.68 -67.17 32.82
N CYS A 17 8.65 -67.67 32.10
CA CYS A 17 8.03 -66.97 31.02
C CYS A 17 7.45 -65.60 31.51
N GLY A 18 8.10 -64.51 31.19
CA GLY A 18 7.57 -63.17 31.40
C GLY A 18 7.16 -62.56 30.06
N LEU A 19 5.85 -62.49 29.83
CA LEU A 19 5.28 -61.72 28.75
C LEU A 19 5.76 -60.23 28.86
N GLY A 20 6.66 -59.87 28.03
CA GLY A 20 7.06 -58.46 27.88
C GLY A 20 5.98 -57.66 27.20
N PHE A 21 5.26 -56.85 27.94
CA PHE A 21 4.43 -55.77 27.42
C PHE A 21 5.34 -54.70 26.84
N LEU A 22 5.45 -54.65 25.49
CA LEU A 22 6.04 -53.55 24.80
C LEU A 22 5.02 -52.40 24.84
N THR A 23 5.10 -51.51 25.82
CA THR A 23 4.40 -50.22 25.80
C THR A 23 5.10 -49.33 24.77
N ALA A 24 4.54 -49.25 23.55
CA ALA A 24 4.89 -48.24 22.58
C ALA A 24 4.46 -46.87 23.11
N LEU A 25 5.38 -46.10 23.67
CA LEU A 25 5.20 -44.70 23.95
C LEU A 25 5.13 -43.97 22.61
N THR A 26 3.92 -43.81 22.07
CA THR A 26 3.65 -42.87 21.00
C THR A 26 3.76 -41.48 21.59
N SER A 27 4.92 -40.84 21.41
CA SER A 27 5.08 -39.41 21.63
C SER A 27 4.18 -38.69 20.64
N ALA A 28 2.96 -38.36 21.05
CA ALA A 28 2.14 -37.38 20.35
C ALA A 28 2.88 -36.04 20.46
N ALA A 29 3.64 -35.70 19.42
CA ALA A 29 4.12 -34.35 19.22
C ALA A 29 2.88 -33.45 19.01
N PHE A 30 2.39 -32.85 20.09
CA PHE A 30 1.47 -31.72 19.99
C PHE A 30 2.29 -30.62 19.34
N ALA A 31 2.12 -30.45 18.02
CA ALA A 31 2.45 -29.21 17.36
C ALA A 31 1.56 -28.15 18.02
N VAL A 32 2.11 -27.41 18.97
CA VAL A 32 1.53 -26.19 19.46
C VAL A 32 1.68 -25.22 18.29
N GLU A 33 0.73 -25.25 17.34
CA GLU A 33 0.47 -24.11 16.49
C GLU A 33 0.17 -22.97 17.45
N GLY A 34 1.19 -22.13 17.65
CA GLY A 34 1.04 -20.91 18.40
C GLY A 34 -0.02 -20.05 17.70
N HIS A 35 -1.26 -20.21 18.10
CA HIS A 35 -2.33 -19.28 17.82
C HIS A 35 -1.93 -17.96 18.48
N ARG A 36 -1.15 -17.13 17.75
CA ARG A 36 -1.03 -15.72 18.11
C ARG A 36 -2.44 -15.18 18.03
N SER A 37 -3.02 -14.83 19.16
CA SER A 37 -4.36 -14.28 19.20
C SER A 37 -4.33 -12.99 18.39
N ASP A 38 -5.06 -12.98 17.30
CA ASP A 38 -5.32 -11.83 16.47
C ASP A 38 -5.98 -10.73 17.34
N LEU A 39 -5.32 -9.61 17.51
CA LEU A 39 -5.78 -8.51 18.36
C LEU A 39 -6.85 -7.65 17.69
N VAL A 40 -7.33 -8.07 16.54
CA VAL A 40 -8.29 -7.36 15.72
C VAL A 40 -9.68 -7.36 16.36
N ASN A 41 -10.33 -6.20 16.37
CA ASN A 41 -11.73 -6.12 16.76
C ASN A 41 -12.62 -6.68 15.65
N ARG A 42 -13.36 -7.76 15.94
CA ARG A 42 -14.23 -8.42 14.95
C ARG A 42 -15.66 -7.85 14.90
N LYS A 43 -16.00 -6.89 15.76
CA LYS A 43 -17.32 -6.25 15.80
C LYS A 43 -17.33 -4.91 15.08
N VAL A 44 -16.16 -4.36 14.78
CA VAL A 44 -15.98 -3.03 14.19
C VAL A 44 -14.77 -3.07 13.28
N LEU A 45 -14.86 -2.48 12.09
CA LEU A 45 -13.71 -2.23 11.23
C LEU A 45 -13.04 -0.93 11.69
N ARG A 46 -11.92 -1.04 12.43
CA ARG A 46 -11.16 0.12 12.91
C ARG A 46 -10.09 0.52 11.90
N VAL A 47 -10.30 1.64 11.23
CA VAL A 47 -9.44 2.15 10.15
C VAL A 47 -8.55 3.28 10.67
N CYS A 48 -7.24 3.21 10.38
CA CYS A 48 -6.33 4.33 10.57
C CYS A 48 -6.35 5.21 9.32
N ALA A 49 -6.67 6.48 9.45
CA ALA A 49 -6.80 7.39 8.32
C ALA A 49 -6.37 8.82 8.65
N ASP A 50 -6.04 9.58 7.62
CA ASP A 50 -5.72 11.01 7.74
C ASP A 50 -7.01 11.83 7.71
N PRO A 51 -7.18 12.79 8.65
CA PRO A 51 -8.37 13.63 8.71
C PRO A 51 -8.49 14.64 7.57
N ALA A 52 -7.40 14.92 6.81
CA ALA A 52 -7.36 16.00 5.81
C ALA A 52 -6.43 15.67 4.62
N ASN A 53 -6.58 14.49 4.00
CA ASN A 53 -5.71 14.00 2.92
C ASN A 53 -6.50 13.56 1.67
N LEU A 54 -7.32 14.45 1.11
CA LEU A 54 -7.96 14.13 -0.18
C LEU A 54 -6.90 13.98 -1.30
N PRO A 55 -7.12 13.04 -2.22
CA PRO A 55 -8.31 12.23 -2.47
C PRO A 55 -8.43 10.94 -1.64
N PHE A 56 -7.50 10.67 -0.75
CA PHE A 56 -7.42 9.40 0.01
C PHE A 56 -8.48 9.35 1.12
N SER A 57 -8.37 10.21 2.13
CA SER A 57 -9.30 10.25 3.26
C SER A 57 -9.48 11.64 3.83
N ASN A 58 -10.62 11.87 4.47
CA ASN A 58 -10.86 13.01 5.35
C ASN A 58 -11.93 12.67 6.41
N GLU A 59 -12.10 13.52 7.43
CA GLU A 59 -13.11 13.33 8.49
C GLU A 59 -14.55 13.33 7.96
N LYS A 60 -14.80 13.99 6.82
CA LYS A 60 -16.10 13.99 6.15
C LYS A 60 -16.36 12.70 5.36
N LYS A 61 -15.39 11.78 5.32
CA LYS A 61 -15.47 10.49 4.61
C LYS A 61 -15.68 10.65 3.09
N GLU A 62 -15.05 11.67 2.52
CA GLU A 62 -15.17 12.01 1.09
C GLU A 62 -14.04 11.42 0.24
N GLY A 63 -13.02 10.82 0.84
CA GLY A 63 -11.91 10.21 0.11
C GLY A 63 -12.24 8.80 -0.40
N PHE A 64 -11.50 8.34 -1.42
CA PHE A 64 -11.72 7.01 -1.98
C PHE A 64 -11.37 5.88 -1.00
N GLU A 65 -10.40 6.08 -0.10
CA GLU A 65 -10.09 5.11 0.95
C GLU A 65 -11.22 5.00 1.97
N ASN A 66 -11.95 6.09 2.23
CA ASN A 66 -13.16 6.05 3.04
C ASN A 66 -14.24 5.20 2.34
N LYS A 67 -14.43 5.35 1.01
CA LYS A 67 -15.40 4.55 0.25
C LYS A 67 -15.00 3.07 0.21
N ILE A 68 -13.70 2.77 0.10
CA ILE A 68 -13.19 1.40 0.19
C ILE A 68 -13.43 0.83 1.59
N ALA A 69 -13.23 1.61 2.66
CA ALA A 69 -13.55 1.19 4.02
C ALA A 69 -15.03 0.83 4.18
N ASP A 70 -15.94 1.62 3.58
CA ASP A 70 -17.37 1.33 3.58
C ASP A 70 -17.69 0.00 2.84
N ILE A 71 -17.04 -0.26 1.70
CA ILE A 71 -17.17 -1.54 0.97
C ILE A 71 -16.74 -2.72 1.87
N ILE A 72 -15.59 -2.57 2.56
CA ILE A 72 -15.07 -3.62 3.44
C ILE A 72 -16.00 -3.84 4.63
N GLY A 73 -16.44 -2.76 5.30
CA GLY A 73 -17.36 -2.83 6.44
C GLY A 73 -18.68 -3.50 6.08
N ASN A 74 -19.24 -3.17 4.90
CA ASN A 74 -20.47 -3.78 4.39
C ASN A 74 -20.27 -5.28 4.07
N GLU A 75 -19.15 -5.68 3.44
CA GLU A 75 -18.86 -7.09 3.15
C GLU A 75 -18.67 -7.92 4.44
N LEU A 76 -18.09 -7.30 5.48
CA LEU A 76 -17.88 -7.94 6.78
C LEU A 76 -19.10 -7.82 7.70
N ASN A 77 -20.12 -7.06 7.30
CA ASN A 77 -21.31 -6.74 8.10
C ASN A 77 -20.95 -6.13 9.48
N VAL A 78 -20.04 -5.16 9.49
CA VAL A 78 -19.62 -4.43 10.69
C VAL A 78 -19.57 -2.92 10.42
N PRO A 79 -19.81 -2.08 11.44
CA PRO A 79 -19.62 -0.63 11.30
C PRO A 79 -18.15 -0.27 11.10
N VAL A 80 -17.91 0.88 10.46
CA VAL A 80 -16.57 1.44 10.24
C VAL A 80 -16.32 2.57 11.22
N GLU A 81 -15.23 2.44 11.97
CA GLU A 81 -14.73 3.47 12.90
C GLU A 81 -13.33 3.92 12.48
N TYR A 82 -13.01 5.18 12.71
CA TYR A 82 -11.74 5.77 12.31
C TYR A 82 -10.90 6.19 13.51
N THR A 83 -9.61 5.91 13.42
CA THR A 83 -8.58 6.58 14.19
C THR A 83 -7.93 7.62 13.28
N TRP A 84 -8.29 8.87 13.49
CA TRP A 84 -7.75 9.99 12.74
C TRP A 84 -6.37 10.40 13.25
N PHE A 85 -5.40 10.44 12.35
CA PHE A 85 -4.05 10.90 12.62
C PHE A 85 -3.40 11.41 11.32
N PRO A 86 -2.67 12.54 11.30
CA PRO A 86 -2.02 13.02 10.09
C PRO A 86 -1.05 11.98 9.50
N GLN A 87 -1.18 11.71 8.22
CA GLN A 87 -0.34 10.73 7.49
C GLN A 87 1.03 11.34 7.16
N ALA A 88 1.83 11.50 8.21
CA ALA A 88 3.20 11.99 8.19
C ALA A 88 4.14 10.98 8.85
N THR A 89 5.39 11.36 9.08
CA THR A 89 6.37 10.52 9.80
C THR A 89 5.81 10.02 11.13
N GLY A 90 5.80 8.70 11.31
CA GLY A 90 5.30 8.06 12.52
C GLY A 90 3.82 7.67 12.49
N PHE A 91 3.08 7.93 11.41
CA PHE A 91 1.66 7.56 11.27
C PHE A 91 1.41 6.09 11.67
N THR A 92 2.06 5.14 11.02
CA THR A 92 1.90 3.70 11.29
C THR A 92 2.23 3.33 12.74
N ARG A 93 3.31 3.91 13.30
CA ARG A 93 3.74 3.63 14.69
C ARG A 93 2.73 4.15 15.72
N ASN A 94 2.18 5.35 15.49
CA ASN A 94 1.27 6.00 16.43
C ASN A 94 -0.19 5.56 16.28
N THR A 95 -0.52 4.79 15.24
CA THR A 95 -1.88 4.31 14.97
C THR A 95 -1.95 2.78 15.00
N LEU A 96 -1.57 2.12 13.92
CA LEU A 96 -1.68 0.67 13.74
C LEU A 96 -0.85 -0.11 14.77
N LEU A 97 0.43 0.22 14.91
CA LEU A 97 1.32 -0.47 15.85
C LEU A 97 1.00 -0.14 17.31
N ALA A 98 0.43 1.03 17.57
CA ALA A 98 -0.14 1.40 18.86
C ALA A 98 -1.52 0.76 19.13
N LYS A 99 -2.01 -0.14 18.26
CA LYS A 99 -3.28 -0.88 18.41
C LYS A 99 -4.54 0.01 18.47
N ARG A 100 -4.46 1.25 17.98
CA ARG A 100 -5.57 2.18 17.95
C ARG A 100 -6.57 1.89 16.82
N CYS A 101 -6.13 1.15 15.82
CA CYS A 101 -6.88 0.72 14.64
C CYS A 101 -6.35 -0.65 14.18
N ASP A 102 -6.99 -1.28 13.20
CA ASP A 102 -6.66 -2.64 12.76
C ASP A 102 -6.25 -2.73 11.28
N VAL A 103 -6.43 -1.64 10.54
CA VAL A 103 -6.07 -1.58 9.13
C VAL A 103 -5.72 -0.14 8.72
N ILE A 104 -4.71 0.00 7.87
CA ILE A 104 -4.44 1.19 7.07
C ILE A 104 -4.84 0.85 5.64
N ILE A 105 -5.68 1.67 5.01
CA ILE A 105 -6.00 1.55 3.59
C ILE A 105 -5.02 2.43 2.81
N GLY A 106 -4.37 1.88 1.77
CA GLY A 106 -3.45 2.68 0.95
C GLY A 106 -2.00 2.69 1.43
N THR A 107 -1.44 1.54 1.80
CA THR A 107 0.00 1.39 2.02
C THR A 107 0.72 0.89 0.77
N GLY A 108 1.94 1.34 0.54
CA GLY A 108 2.78 0.77 -0.52
C GLY A 108 3.16 -0.69 -0.23
N GLN A 109 3.18 -1.53 -1.26
CA GLN A 109 3.67 -2.89 -1.11
C GLN A 109 5.18 -2.87 -0.77
N GLY A 110 5.57 -3.64 0.25
CA GLY A 110 6.96 -3.71 0.72
C GLY A 110 7.27 -2.73 1.86
N ASP A 111 6.27 -2.11 2.48
CA ASP A 111 6.47 -1.36 3.72
C ASP A 111 6.72 -2.35 4.88
N ASP A 112 7.93 -2.33 5.45
CA ASP A 112 8.37 -3.24 6.51
C ASP A 112 7.63 -3.05 7.84
N LEU A 113 6.94 -1.93 8.03
CA LEU A 113 6.17 -1.64 9.25
C LEU A 113 4.83 -2.39 9.29
N VAL A 114 4.39 -2.92 8.16
CA VAL A 114 3.08 -3.57 8.04
C VAL A 114 3.18 -4.92 7.33
N LEU A 115 2.20 -5.78 7.58
CA LEU A 115 1.95 -6.95 6.77
C LEU A 115 0.99 -6.56 5.65
N ASN A 116 1.47 -6.53 4.40
CA ASN A 116 0.69 -6.09 3.25
C ASN A 116 -0.35 -7.15 2.82
N THR A 117 -1.56 -6.71 2.48
CA THR A 117 -2.56 -7.54 1.79
C THR A 117 -2.22 -7.71 0.30
N ASN A 118 -3.09 -8.37 -0.45
CA ASN A 118 -3.12 -8.26 -1.91
C ASN A 118 -3.31 -6.78 -2.31
N ALA A 119 -2.83 -6.43 -3.50
CA ALA A 119 -2.98 -5.07 -3.98
C ALA A 119 -4.45 -4.72 -4.24
N LEU A 120 -4.86 -3.56 -3.76
CA LEU A 120 -6.13 -2.91 -4.12
C LEU A 120 -6.06 -2.42 -5.56
N TYR A 121 -4.97 -1.74 -5.89
CA TYR A 121 -4.71 -1.19 -7.21
C TYR A 121 -3.20 -0.99 -7.43
N ARG A 122 -2.84 -0.72 -8.69
CA ARG A 122 -1.51 -0.27 -9.08
C ARG A 122 -1.65 1.04 -9.83
N SER A 123 -0.80 2.02 -9.55
CA SER A 123 -0.77 3.31 -10.22
C SER A 123 0.66 3.80 -10.33
N ALA A 124 0.89 4.83 -11.14
CA ALA A 124 2.20 5.40 -11.38
C ALA A 124 2.23 6.90 -11.06
N TYR A 125 3.42 7.47 -10.89
CA TYR A 125 3.58 8.91 -11.01
C TYR A 125 3.12 9.36 -12.39
N ALA A 126 2.56 10.56 -12.48
CA ALA A 126 1.98 11.07 -13.70
C ALA A 126 2.45 12.49 -14.00
N LEU A 127 2.62 12.77 -15.29
CA LEU A 127 2.71 14.11 -15.84
C LEU A 127 1.29 14.66 -16.01
N ILE A 128 1.07 15.90 -15.58
CA ILE A 128 -0.21 16.61 -15.74
C ILE A 128 0.03 17.95 -16.42
N TYR A 129 -0.79 18.29 -17.42
CA TYR A 129 -0.68 19.54 -18.17
C TYR A 129 -2.02 19.97 -18.78
N LYS A 130 -2.11 21.23 -19.20
CA LYS A 130 -3.29 21.76 -19.90
C LYS A 130 -3.23 21.34 -21.38
N PRO A 131 -4.30 20.72 -21.93
CA PRO A 131 -4.35 20.37 -23.35
C PRO A 131 -4.20 21.62 -24.24
N GLY A 132 -3.63 21.46 -25.43
CA GLY A 132 -3.46 22.55 -26.40
C GLY A 132 -2.32 23.53 -26.08
N THR A 133 -1.44 23.22 -25.11
CA THR A 133 -0.30 24.06 -24.72
C THR A 133 1.03 23.61 -25.32
N GLY A 134 0.97 22.76 -26.36
CA GLY A 134 2.15 22.23 -27.05
C GLY A 134 2.77 20.99 -26.40
N LEU A 135 2.12 20.44 -25.37
CA LEU A 135 2.52 19.19 -24.72
C LEU A 135 1.67 17.99 -25.12
N ASP A 136 0.73 18.18 -26.04
CA ASP A 136 -0.14 17.10 -26.48
C ASP A 136 0.66 15.94 -27.10
N GLY A 137 0.33 14.71 -26.69
CA GLY A 137 1.02 13.50 -27.10
C GLY A 137 2.35 13.22 -26.39
N VAL A 138 2.70 14.00 -25.34
CA VAL A 138 3.83 13.67 -24.47
C VAL A 138 3.47 12.42 -23.64
N GLU A 139 4.34 11.41 -23.67
CA GLU A 139 4.18 10.14 -22.95
C GLU A 139 5.33 9.82 -21.98
N SER A 140 6.33 10.69 -21.93
CA SER A 140 7.55 10.55 -21.14
C SER A 140 7.98 11.89 -20.57
N ILE A 141 8.55 11.89 -19.37
CA ILE A 141 9.17 13.10 -18.79
C ILE A 141 10.43 13.53 -19.56
N PHE A 142 11.02 12.62 -20.32
CA PHE A 142 12.20 12.88 -21.15
C PHE A 142 11.86 13.36 -22.57
N ASP A 143 10.57 13.64 -22.84
CA ASP A 143 10.14 14.17 -24.15
C ASP A 143 10.79 15.55 -24.40
N PRO A 144 11.39 15.78 -25.59
CA PRO A 144 12.00 17.06 -25.94
C PRO A 144 11.06 18.27 -25.82
N LYS A 145 9.74 18.09 -25.95
CA LYS A 145 8.74 19.14 -25.74
C LYS A 145 8.76 19.76 -24.34
N LEU A 146 9.27 19.04 -23.36
CA LEU A 146 9.40 19.53 -21.98
C LEU A 146 10.65 20.38 -21.76
N LYS A 147 11.61 20.36 -22.69
CA LYS A 147 12.85 21.15 -22.57
C LYS A 147 12.53 22.65 -22.49
N GLY A 148 13.01 23.30 -21.44
CA GLY A 148 12.80 24.72 -21.20
C GLY A 148 11.41 25.06 -20.62
N LYS A 149 10.56 24.08 -20.36
CA LYS A 149 9.26 24.24 -19.70
C LYS A 149 9.40 24.37 -18.19
N LYS A 150 8.48 25.11 -17.57
CA LYS A 150 8.36 25.19 -16.12
C LYS A 150 7.58 23.96 -15.62
N VAL A 151 8.23 23.06 -14.92
CA VAL A 151 7.61 21.84 -14.42
C VAL A 151 7.49 21.88 -12.89
N GLY A 152 6.27 21.74 -12.38
CA GLY A 152 5.99 21.62 -10.96
C GLY A 152 6.35 20.24 -10.42
N THR A 153 6.93 20.19 -9.22
CA THR A 153 7.25 18.92 -8.55
C THR A 153 7.15 19.06 -7.03
N VAL A 154 6.77 17.97 -6.34
CA VAL A 154 6.71 17.96 -4.87
C VAL A 154 8.07 17.54 -4.32
N GLN A 155 8.67 18.41 -3.50
CA GLN A 155 9.98 18.17 -2.86
C GLN A 155 9.95 16.90 -2.00
N GLY A 156 11.07 16.15 -1.99
CA GLY A 156 11.21 14.95 -1.18
C GLY A 156 10.42 13.73 -1.69
N THR A 157 9.83 13.81 -2.89
CA THR A 157 9.15 12.70 -3.53
C THR A 157 9.93 12.17 -4.75
N PRO A 158 9.63 10.98 -5.25
CA PRO A 158 10.19 10.47 -6.51
C PRO A 158 10.02 11.42 -7.69
N SER A 159 8.97 12.25 -7.70
CA SER A 159 8.75 13.23 -8.77
C SER A 159 9.89 14.26 -8.89
N ALA A 160 10.46 14.72 -7.76
CA ALA A 160 11.58 15.65 -7.77
C ALA A 160 12.84 15.02 -8.39
N ASN A 161 13.14 13.77 -8.04
CA ASN A 161 14.26 13.03 -8.61
C ASN A 161 14.07 12.80 -10.11
N LEU A 162 12.83 12.56 -10.54
CA LEU A 162 12.48 12.36 -11.94
C LEU A 162 12.70 13.63 -12.77
N VAL A 163 12.19 14.78 -12.29
CA VAL A 163 12.40 16.09 -12.93
C VAL A 163 13.90 16.42 -13.02
N ALA A 164 14.67 16.08 -11.98
CA ALA A 164 16.13 16.26 -12.00
C ALA A 164 16.81 15.38 -13.04
N LYS A 165 16.49 14.09 -13.11
CA LYS A 165 17.03 13.15 -14.11
C LYS A 165 16.68 13.57 -15.54
N ALA A 166 15.52 14.19 -15.75
CA ALA A 166 15.10 14.70 -17.04
C ALA A 166 15.79 16.03 -17.42
N GLY A 167 16.62 16.60 -16.55
CA GLY A 167 17.30 17.88 -16.81
C GLY A 167 16.35 19.08 -16.81
N LEU A 168 15.26 19.02 -16.06
CA LEU A 168 14.23 20.06 -16.04
C LEU A 168 14.28 20.93 -14.77
N MET A 169 15.31 20.80 -13.94
CA MET A 169 15.39 21.49 -12.63
C MET A 169 15.58 23.01 -12.74
N ASP A 170 16.23 23.51 -13.79
CA ASP A 170 16.54 24.94 -13.94
C ASP A 170 15.30 25.84 -13.87
N LYS A 171 14.17 25.35 -14.34
CA LYS A 171 12.89 26.06 -14.33
C LYS A 171 11.82 25.34 -13.48
N ALA A 172 12.21 24.34 -12.69
CA ALA A 172 11.27 23.61 -11.87
C ALA A 172 10.69 24.49 -10.77
N ARG A 173 9.38 24.35 -10.52
CA ARG A 173 8.72 24.95 -9.38
C ARG A 173 8.53 23.91 -8.28
N PRO A 174 9.19 24.07 -7.13
CA PRO A 174 9.02 23.14 -6.02
C PRO A 174 7.76 23.45 -5.21
N TYR A 175 7.03 22.38 -4.82
CA TYR A 175 5.94 22.44 -3.87
C TYR A 175 6.33 21.64 -2.62
N ARG A 176 5.90 22.10 -1.44
CA ARG A 176 6.25 21.46 -0.17
C ARG A 176 5.47 20.15 0.01
N LEU A 177 6.14 19.09 0.45
CA LEU A 177 5.50 17.83 0.83
C LEU A 177 4.85 17.91 2.21
N MET A 178 5.61 18.46 3.18
CA MET A 178 5.20 18.52 4.58
C MET A 178 4.53 19.86 4.86
N VAL A 179 3.23 19.85 4.91
CA VAL A 179 2.36 20.99 5.20
C VAL A 179 1.27 20.58 6.17
N ASP A 180 0.65 21.55 6.82
CA ASP A 180 -0.60 21.32 7.54
C ASP A 180 -1.76 21.29 6.54
N ARG A 181 -2.20 20.10 6.19
CA ARG A 181 -3.21 19.88 5.14
C ARG A 181 -4.60 20.41 5.50
N ARG A 182 -4.80 20.88 6.71
CA ARG A 182 -6.03 21.60 7.09
C ARG A 182 -6.11 22.98 6.44
N TYR A 183 -4.94 23.55 6.07
CA TYR A 183 -4.82 24.93 5.55
C TYR A 183 -4.15 25.00 4.19
N ASP A 184 -3.23 24.07 3.89
CA ASP A 184 -2.40 24.07 2.70
C ASP A 184 -2.64 22.81 1.87
N ASP A 185 -2.82 22.96 0.55
CA ASP A 185 -2.90 21.85 -0.41
C ASP A 185 -1.96 22.09 -1.58
N PRO A 186 -0.69 21.68 -1.47
CA PRO A 186 0.32 21.86 -2.52
C PRO A 186 -0.05 21.22 -3.86
N SER A 187 -0.88 20.17 -3.85
CA SER A 187 -1.33 19.51 -5.08
C SER A 187 -2.38 20.33 -5.79
N ALA A 188 -3.35 20.89 -5.05
CA ALA A 188 -4.32 21.82 -5.58
C ALA A 188 -3.65 23.11 -6.10
N ASP A 189 -2.65 23.62 -5.39
CA ASP A 189 -1.87 24.79 -5.82
C ASP A 189 -1.12 24.52 -7.12
N MET A 190 -0.46 23.36 -7.24
CA MET A 190 0.21 22.97 -8.50
C MET A 190 -0.78 22.92 -9.67
N VAL A 191 -1.96 22.35 -9.47
CA VAL A 191 -3.01 22.28 -10.50
C VAL A 191 -3.53 23.67 -10.86
N LYS A 192 -3.71 24.56 -9.89
CA LYS A 192 -4.07 25.95 -10.11
C LYS A 192 -3.03 26.67 -10.97
N ASP A 193 -1.76 26.47 -10.66
CA ASP A 193 -0.64 27.08 -11.40
C ASP A 193 -0.53 26.55 -12.85
N ILE A 194 -0.85 25.28 -13.09
CA ILE A 194 -0.96 24.72 -14.45
C ILE A 194 -2.11 25.39 -15.22
N ARG A 195 -3.27 25.53 -14.59
CA ARG A 195 -4.45 26.12 -15.23
C ARG A 195 -4.25 27.59 -15.57
N SER A 196 -3.59 28.33 -14.70
CA SER A 196 -3.25 29.76 -14.94
C SER A 196 -2.11 29.95 -15.93
N GLY A 197 -1.32 28.93 -16.26
CA GLY A 197 -0.13 29.04 -17.10
C GLY A 197 1.11 29.54 -16.35
N GLU A 198 1.06 29.62 -15.02
CA GLU A 198 2.25 29.96 -14.20
C GLU A 198 3.33 28.88 -14.32
N ILE A 199 2.91 27.61 -14.48
CA ILE A 199 3.75 26.49 -14.87
C ILE A 199 3.12 25.75 -16.06
N ASP A 200 3.97 25.13 -16.90
CA ASP A 200 3.53 24.41 -18.10
C ASP A 200 2.97 23.01 -17.80
N ALA A 201 3.55 22.35 -16.81
CA ALA A 201 3.20 20.97 -16.42
C ALA A 201 3.54 20.72 -14.95
N GLY A 202 3.06 19.59 -14.41
CA GLY A 202 3.44 19.12 -13.09
C GLY A 202 3.68 17.61 -13.08
N VAL A 203 4.49 17.14 -12.15
CA VAL A 203 4.69 15.70 -11.89
C VAL A 203 4.28 15.41 -10.46
N MET A 204 3.31 14.53 -10.30
CA MET A 204 2.79 14.12 -9.00
C MET A 204 2.33 12.66 -8.99
N TRP A 205 1.97 12.15 -7.83
CA TRP A 205 1.41 10.81 -7.70
C TRP A 205 0.09 10.69 -8.48
N GLY A 206 -0.07 9.63 -9.30
CA GLY A 206 -1.17 9.48 -10.23
C GLY A 206 -2.57 9.63 -9.64
N PRO A 207 -2.93 8.99 -8.52
CA PRO A 207 -4.21 9.20 -7.85
C PRO A 207 -4.52 10.66 -7.51
N ILE A 208 -3.51 11.42 -7.10
CA ILE A 208 -3.66 12.86 -6.84
C ILE A 208 -3.87 13.61 -8.17
N ALA A 209 -3.04 13.32 -9.18
CA ALA A 209 -3.16 13.93 -10.52
C ALA A 209 -4.55 13.69 -11.12
N GLY A 210 -5.04 12.46 -11.07
CA GLY A 210 -6.34 12.08 -11.60
C GLY A 210 -7.49 12.82 -10.90
N TYR A 211 -7.44 12.88 -9.57
CA TYR A 211 -8.46 13.56 -8.77
C TYR A 211 -8.57 15.05 -9.09
N TYR A 212 -7.46 15.77 -9.08
CA TYR A 212 -7.46 17.22 -9.30
C TYR A 212 -7.62 17.61 -10.77
N SER A 213 -7.29 16.71 -11.71
CA SER A 213 -7.37 17.01 -13.16
C SER A 213 -8.77 17.34 -13.65
N SER A 214 -9.79 16.71 -13.07
CA SER A 214 -11.19 16.83 -13.49
C SER A 214 -12.05 17.71 -12.58
N ARG A 215 -11.46 18.28 -11.52
CA ARG A 215 -12.19 19.09 -10.54
C ARG A 215 -11.83 20.56 -10.64
N ASN A 216 -12.81 21.42 -10.33
CA ASN A 216 -12.62 22.87 -10.19
C ASN A 216 -12.00 23.57 -11.43
N GLY A 217 -12.46 23.23 -12.64
CA GLY A 217 -12.06 23.92 -13.87
C GLY A 217 -11.88 23.00 -15.07
N ASP A 218 -11.17 23.50 -16.10
CA ASP A 218 -10.90 22.76 -17.32
C ASP A 218 -10.16 21.44 -17.02
N LYS A 219 -10.58 20.40 -17.72
CA LYS A 219 -9.95 19.08 -17.58
C LYS A 219 -8.49 19.15 -18.05
N LEU A 220 -7.59 18.68 -17.20
CA LEU A 220 -6.17 18.53 -17.53
C LEU A 220 -5.88 17.13 -18.09
N THR A 221 -4.84 17.04 -18.92
CA THR A 221 -4.33 15.74 -19.38
C THR A 221 -3.46 15.12 -18.30
N VAL A 222 -3.70 13.85 -18.00
CA VAL A 222 -2.91 13.05 -17.04
C VAL A 222 -2.27 11.90 -17.80
N VAL A 223 -0.94 11.83 -17.76
CA VAL A 223 -0.13 10.82 -18.45
C VAL A 223 0.64 10.01 -17.42
N PRO A 224 0.26 8.75 -17.14
CA PRO A 224 1.04 7.86 -16.29
C PRO A 224 2.44 7.63 -16.88
N LEU A 225 3.49 7.85 -16.08
CA LEU A 225 4.88 7.75 -16.50
C LEU A 225 5.39 6.30 -16.40
N THR A 226 4.82 5.42 -17.20
CA THR A 226 5.15 3.98 -17.22
C THR A 226 6.23 3.62 -18.23
N LYS A 227 6.53 4.52 -19.18
CA LYS A 227 7.53 4.30 -20.26
C LYS A 227 8.96 4.69 -19.85
N ASP A 228 9.14 5.28 -18.66
CA ASP A 228 10.41 5.88 -18.25
C ASP A 228 11.29 4.95 -17.38
N VAL A 229 10.93 3.68 -17.27
CA VAL A 229 11.58 2.70 -16.35
C VAL A 229 13.09 2.60 -16.59
N ASP A 230 13.54 2.53 -17.84
CA ASP A 230 14.95 2.38 -18.18
C ASP A 230 15.81 3.59 -17.77
N LYS A 231 15.24 4.78 -17.79
CA LYS A 231 15.93 6.05 -17.48
C LYS A 231 15.74 6.50 -16.04
N ALA A 232 14.57 6.27 -15.49
CA ALA A 232 14.17 6.82 -14.21
C ALA A 232 14.09 5.78 -13.08
N GLY A 233 14.01 4.50 -13.42
CA GLY A 233 13.63 3.43 -12.52
C GLY A 233 12.11 3.32 -12.38
N ARG A 234 11.65 2.38 -11.57
CA ARG A 234 10.24 2.10 -11.40
C ARG A 234 9.51 3.27 -10.73
N LEU A 235 8.47 3.77 -11.38
CA LEU A 235 7.65 4.90 -10.95
C LEU A 235 6.20 4.49 -10.62
N ASP A 236 5.93 3.20 -10.69
CA ASP A 236 4.64 2.61 -10.39
C ASP A 236 4.71 1.77 -9.11
N PHE A 237 3.61 1.76 -8.39
CA PHE A 237 3.52 1.10 -7.09
C PHE A 237 2.20 0.34 -6.97
N ARG A 238 2.28 -0.84 -6.38
CA ARG A 238 1.11 -1.58 -5.91
C ARG A 238 0.71 -1.03 -4.55
N ILE A 239 -0.55 -0.65 -4.43
CA ILE A 239 -1.13 -0.13 -3.21
C ILE A 239 -1.99 -1.21 -2.57
N THR A 240 -1.73 -1.47 -1.30
CA THR A 240 -2.30 -2.55 -0.51
C THR A 240 -2.97 -1.99 0.73
N MET A 241 -3.63 -2.82 1.50
CA MET A 241 -3.90 -2.51 2.90
C MET A 241 -2.75 -3.01 3.77
N GLY A 242 -2.48 -2.29 4.86
CA GLY A 242 -1.49 -2.66 5.87
C GLY A 242 -2.16 -3.11 7.16
N VAL A 243 -1.77 -4.27 7.68
CA VAL A 243 -2.17 -4.78 8.99
C VAL A 243 -0.93 -5.02 9.85
N ARG A 244 -1.08 -5.24 11.16
CA ARG A 244 0.07 -5.53 12.04
C ARG A 244 0.75 -6.85 11.66
N GLN A 245 2.03 -6.93 11.90
CA GLN A 245 2.76 -8.18 11.85
C GLN A 245 2.16 -9.16 12.86
N GLY A 246 1.82 -10.36 12.39
CA GLY A 246 1.15 -11.41 13.17
C GLY A 246 -0.37 -11.44 13.09
N ASP A 247 -1.02 -10.45 12.47
CA ASP A 247 -2.47 -10.44 12.19
C ASP A 247 -2.77 -11.21 10.87
N ASP A 248 -2.20 -12.41 10.69
CA ASP A 248 -2.27 -13.18 9.44
C ASP A 248 -3.69 -13.63 9.06
N LEU A 249 -4.52 -13.95 10.07
CA LEU A 249 -5.93 -14.31 9.84
C LEU A 249 -6.71 -13.10 9.33
N TRP A 250 -6.43 -11.93 9.88
CA TRP A 250 -7.04 -10.69 9.43
C TRP A 250 -6.63 -10.34 8.01
N LYS A 251 -5.35 -10.43 7.69
CA LYS A 251 -4.85 -10.27 6.32
C LYS A 251 -5.58 -11.20 5.34
N ARG A 252 -5.72 -12.49 5.68
CA ARG A 252 -6.43 -13.46 4.83
C ARG A 252 -7.87 -13.05 4.60
N GLN A 253 -8.58 -12.64 5.65
CA GLN A 253 -9.96 -12.17 5.54
C GLN A 253 -10.08 -10.94 4.65
N LEU A 254 -9.18 -9.95 4.80
CA LEU A 254 -9.15 -8.78 3.92
C LEU A 254 -8.83 -9.14 2.47
N ASN A 255 -7.94 -10.10 2.22
CA ASN A 255 -7.67 -10.60 0.87
C ASN A 255 -8.91 -11.26 0.24
N ASP A 256 -9.72 -11.96 1.03
CA ASP A 256 -10.98 -12.53 0.55
C ASP A 256 -11.98 -11.42 0.19
N VAL A 257 -12.05 -10.36 0.99
CA VAL A 257 -12.88 -9.19 0.70
C VAL A 257 -12.40 -8.50 -0.59
N ILE A 258 -11.09 -8.25 -0.74
CA ILE A 258 -10.54 -7.66 -1.96
C ILE A 258 -10.97 -8.47 -3.18
N ARG A 259 -10.77 -9.79 -3.17
CA ARG A 259 -11.10 -10.67 -4.29
C ARG A 259 -12.59 -10.63 -4.64
N LYS A 260 -13.47 -10.58 -3.65
CA LYS A 260 -14.93 -10.54 -3.85
C LYS A 260 -15.43 -9.19 -4.34
N ARG A 261 -14.79 -8.11 -3.90
CA ARG A 261 -15.28 -6.74 -4.10
C ARG A 261 -14.37 -5.91 -5.01
N GLN A 262 -13.46 -6.56 -5.75
CA GLN A 262 -12.49 -5.86 -6.61
C GLN A 262 -13.19 -4.94 -7.62
N ALA A 263 -14.28 -5.37 -8.22
CA ALA A 263 -15.03 -4.56 -9.17
C ALA A 263 -15.62 -3.28 -8.54
N ASP A 264 -16.10 -3.36 -7.30
CA ASP A 264 -16.61 -2.18 -6.59
C ASP A 264 -15.48 -1.24 -6.18
N ILE A 265 -14.34 -1.79 -5.75
CA ILE A 265 -13.13 -1.01 -5.45
C ILE A 265 -12.65 -0.28 -6.71
N ASP A 266 -12.56 -0.96 -7.85
CA ASP A 266 -12.15 -0.37 -9.11
C ASP A 266 -13.10 0.74 -9.56
N LYS A 267 -14.41 0.54 -9.40
CA LYS A 267 -15.42 1.56 -9.70
C LYS A 267 -15.17 2.84 -8.89
N VAL A 268 -14.96 2.72 -7.58
CA VAL A 268 -14.63 3.87 -6.74
C VAL A 268 -13.35 4.55 -7.23
N LEU A 269 -12.28 3.81 -7.50
CA LEU A 269 -11.01 4.37 -7.96
C LEU A 269 -11.15 5.10 -9.29
N LEU A 270 -11.90 4.55 -10.25
CA LEU A 270 -12.19 5.18 -11.53
C LEU A 270 -13.04 6.46 -11.39
N GLU A 271 -14.03 6.46 -10.50
CA GLU A 271 -14.84 7.65 -10.19
C GLU A 271 -14.00 8.80 -9.61
N TYR A 272 -12.92 8.47 -8.90
CA TYR A 272 -11.94 9.45 -8.40
C TYR A 272 -10.86 9.81 -9.43
N GLY A 273 -10.93 9.25 -10.63
CA GLY A 273 -9.97 9.51 -11.70
C GLY A 273 -8.60 8.86 -11.49
N VAL A 274 -8.49 7.89 -10.60
CA VAL A 274 -7.21 7.19 -10.34
C VAL A 274 -6.72 6.51 -11.62
N PRO A 275 -5.56 6.87 -12.17
CA PRO A 275 -5.00 6.24 -13.35
C PRO A 275 -4.42 4.86 -12.98
N MET A 276 -5.31 3.86 -12.94
CA MET A 276 -4.92 2.49 -12.64
C MET A 276 -4.24 1.84 -13.84
N ILE A 277 -3.27 0.98 -13.55
CA ILE A 277 -2.55 0.18 -14.55
C ILE A 277 -2.52 -1.30 -14.15
N ASP A 278 -2.51 -2.17 -15.15
CA ASP A 278 -2.34 -3.62 -14.97
C ASP A 278 -0.85 -4.02 -14.83
N GLU A 279 -0.58 -5.31 -14.78
CA GLU A 279 0.77 -5.85 -14.64
C GLU A 279 1.67 -5.53 -15.85
N ASP A 280 1.08 -5.34 -17.04
CA ASP A 280 1.77 -4.94 -18.26
C ASP A 280 1.87 -3.41 -18.41
N SER A 281 1.51 -2.65 -17.38
CA SER A 281 1.46 -1.18 -17.37
C SER A 281 0.43 -0.59 -18.36
N LYS A 282 -0.58 -1.38 -18.78
CA LYS A 282 -1.70 -0.90 -19.59
C LYS A 282 -2.76 -0.25 -18.71
N PRO A 283 -3.40 0.83 -19.18
CA PRO A 283 -4.46 1.49 -18.43
C PRO A 283 -5.66 0.56 -18.17
N ILE A 284 -6.16 0.55 -16.93
CA ILE A 284 -7.43 -0.05 -16.53
C ILE A 284 -8.49 1.04 -16.59
N THR A 285 -9.42 0.93 -17.54
CA THR A 285 -10.46 1.94 -17.81
C THR A 285 -11.88 1.46 -17.44
N SER A 286 -12.01 0.22 -17.01
CA SER A 286 -13.25 -0.38 -16.52
C SER A 286 -12.95 -1.29 -15.32
N PRO A 287 -13.94 -1.51 -14.43
CA PRO A 287 -13.76 -2.43 -13.31
C PRO A 287 -13.35 -3.84 -13.78
N ARG A 288 -12.41 -4.45 -13.04
CA ARG A 288 -12.00 -5.84 -13.26
C ARG A 288 -13.10 -6.80 -12.79
N SER A 289 -13.28 -7.88 -13.51
CA SER A 289 -14.25 -8.95 -13.20
C SER A 289 -13.73 -9.90 -12.13
#